data_19c1aacb5ff76e0654b2f7c5f765a28d
#
_entry.id   19c1aacb5ff76e0654b2f7c5f765a28d
#
_cell.length_a   1.000
_cell.length_b   1.000
_cell.length_c   1.000
_cell.angle_alpha   90.00
_cell.angle_beta   90.00
_cell.angle_gamma   90.00
#
_symmetry.space_group_name_H-M   'P 1'
#
loop_
_entity.id
_entity.type
_entity.pdbx_description
1 polymer ?
#
loop_
_entity_poly.entity_id
_entity_poly.type
_entity_poly.pdbx_seq_one_letter_code
_entity_poly.pdbx_strand_id
1 'polypeptide(L)'
;MKFRFPIVIIDEDFRSGNTSGLGIRALAEAIEGEGVEVVGVTSYGDLSQFAQQQSRASAFILSIDDEEFSHDGSPVPAILNLRQFISEIRFRNAEIPIFLYGETRTARHIPNDILRELHGFIHMFEDTPEFVARHIVREAKSYTDGLLPPFFRALVNYAKDGSYSWHCPGHSGGVAFLKSPVGQMFHQFFGENMLRADVCNSVEELGQLLDHTGPVAASERNAARIFNADHCFFVTNGTSTSIKMVWHSTVGSGDIVVVDRNCHKSILHAIVMTGAIPVFLTPTRNHLGLIGPISLEEFEPANIQRKIDANPFARQAQEENPDRKHRILKITQSTYDGVIYNVEKLKKLLDGNIGTLHFDEAWLPHASFHDFYRNFHAIGRDRPRCEEAMVFATHSTHKLLAGISQASQILVQESDRTNLDRHL
;
A
#
# COMPACT_ATOMS: atom_id res chain seq x y z
N MET A 1 -5.26 -7.52 -26.12
CA MET A 1 -4.29 -8.05 -25.13
C MET A 1 -4.94 -9.25 -24.48
N LYS A 2 -4.35 -10.44 -24.51
CA LYS A 2 -4.90 -11.58 -23.76
C LYS A 2 -4.77 -11.25 -22.28
N PHE A 3 -5.86 -11.41 -21.54
CA PHE A 3 -5.90 -11.22 -20.09
C PHE A 3 -4.95 -12.23 -19.43
N ARG A 4 -3.96 -11.78 -18.69
CA ARG A 4 -2.88 -12.64 -18.17
C ARG A 4 -3.11 -13.16 -16.74
N PHE A 5 -4.26 -12.87 -16.16
CA PHE A 5 -4.63 -13.37 -14.84
C PHE A 5 -5.62 -14.51 -15.01
N PRO A 6 -5.19 -15.77 -14.87
CA PRO A 6 -6.04 -16.91 -15.15
C PRO A 6 -7.16 -17.06 -14.12
N ILE A 7 -8.24 -17.71 -14.54
CA ILE A 7 -9.19 -18.32 -13.62
C ILE A 7 -8.64 -19.71 -13.27
N VAL A 8 -8.53 -19.98 -11.97
CA VAL A 8 -7.98 -21.26 -11.47
C VAL A 8 -9.14 -22.18 -11.12
N ILE A 9 -9.18 -23.33 -11.75
CA ILE A 9 -10.15 -24.40 -11.49
C ILE A 9 -9.44 -25.49 -10.69
N ILE A 10 -10.00 -25.86 -9.54
CA ILE A 10 -9.49 -26.95 -8.72
C ILE A 10 -10.52 -28.06 -8.72
N ASP A 11 -10.19 -29.17 -9.40
CA ASP A 11 -11.07 -30.28 -9.63
C ASP A 11 -10.24 -31.55 -9.86
N GLU A 12 -10.45 -32.59 -9.06
CA GLU A 12 -9.68 -33.85 -9.17
C GLU A 12 -9.89 -34.56 -10.51
N ASP A 13 -11.06 -34.37 -11.08
CA ASP A 13 -11.45 -34.94 -12.36
C ASP A 13 -11.09 -34.07 -13.59
N PHE A 14 -10.49 -32.90 -13.38
CA PHE A 14 -10.19 -31.97 -14.48
C PHE A 14 -9.48 -32.61 -15.66
N ARG A 15 -8.63 -33.63 -15.44
CA ARG A 15 -7.94 -34.41 -16.49
C ARG A 15 -8.58 -35.74 -16.78
N SER A 16 -9.66 -36.10 -16.07
CA SER A 16 -10.36 -37.37 -16.26
C SER A 16 -11.23 -37.38 -17.53
N GLY A 17 -11.45 -38.58 -18.09
CA GLY A 17 -12.38 -38.79 -19.20
C GLY A 17 -13.82 -39.09 -18.77
N ASN A 18 -14.13 -39.03 -17.47
CA ASN A 18 -15.46 -39.25 -16.94
C ASN A 18 -16.41 -38.06 -17.18
N THR A 19 -17.68 -38.20 -16.82
CA THR A 19 -18.72 -37.18 -17.06
C THR A 19 -18.42 -35.86 -16.32
N SER A 20 -17.92 -35.95 -15.07
CA SER A 20 -17.52 -34.80 -14.27
C SER A 20 -16.39 -34.03 -14.96
N GLY A 21 -15.32 -34.73 -15.34
CA GLY A 21 -14.19 -34.10 -16.03
C GLY A 21 -14.54 -33.51 -17.39
N LEU A 22 -15.50 -34.08 -18.10
CA LEU A 22 -16.01 -33.52 -19.37
C LEU A 22 -16.78 -32.21 -19.10
N GLY A 23 -17.62 -32.18 -18.06
CA GLY A 23 -18.40 -31.00 -17.69
C GLY A 23 -17.53 -29.82 -17.28
N ILE A 24 -16.56 -30.05 -16.41
CA ILE A 24 -15.67 -28.96 -15.96
C ILE A 24 -14.77 -28.43 -17.09
N ARG A 25 -14.32 -29.30 -18.02
CA ARG A 25 -13.57 -28.85 -19.21
C ARG A 25 -14.43 -28.04 -20.18
N ALA A 26 -15.70 -28.40 -20.36
CA ALA A 26 -16.63 -27.62 -21.18
C ALA A 26 -16.79 -26.21 -20.62
N LEU A 27 -16.86 -26.07 -19.29
CA LEU A 27 -16.85 -24.75 -18.61
C LEU A 27 -15.52 -24.01 -18.85
N ALA A 28 -14.39 -24.71 -18.73
CA ALA A 28 -13.07 -24.13 -18.98
C ALA A 28 -12.93 -23.60 -20.42
N GLU A 29 -13.36 -24.40 -21.42
CA GLU A 29 -13.37 -24.01 -22.84
C GLU A 29 -14.29 -22.78 -23.08
N ALA A 30 -15.44 -22.72 -22.42
CA ALA A 30 -16.34 -21.58 -22.52
C ALA A 30 -15.70 -20.31 -21.92
N ILE A 31 -14.99 -20.41 -20.79
CA ILE A 31 -14.25 -19.29 -20.18
C ILE A 31 -13.11 -18.82 -21.10
N GLU A 32 -12.37 -19.76 -21.70
CA GLU A 32 -11.32 -19.42 -22.66
C GLU A 32 -11.87 -18.76 -23.93
N GLY A 33 -13.08 -19.15 -24.34
CA GLY A 33 -13.84 -18.49 -25.42
C GLY A 33 -14.16 -17.02 -25.13
N GLU A 34 -14.30 -16.64 -23.88
CA GLU A 34 -14.47 -15.24 -23.44
C GLU A 34 -13.12 -14.47 -23.31
N GLY A 35 -12.00 -15.11 -23.70
CA GLY A 35 -10.67 -14.49 -23.76
C GLY A 35 -9.88 -14.47 -22.46
N VAL A 36 -10.27 -15.27 -21.47
CA VAL A 36 -9.57 -15.44 -20.19
C VAL A 36 -8.87 -16.81 -20.17
N GLU A 37 -7.62 -16.84 -19.71
CA GLU A 37 -6.85 -18.08 -19.55
C GLU A 37 -7.38 -18.89 -18.37
N VAL A 38 -7.46 -20.22 -18.53
CA VAL A 38 -7.84 -21.15 -17.46
C VAL A 38 -6.66 -22.03 -17.07
N VAL A 39 -6.47 -22.20 -15.76
CA VAL A 39 -5.48 -23.13 -15.19
C VAL A 39 -6.22 -24.18 -14.36
N GLY A 40 -6.18 -25.44 -14.82
CA GLY A 40 -6.73 -26.56 -14.10
C GLY A 40 -5.71 -27.21 -13.15
N VAL A 41 -6.10 -27.38 -11.89
CA VAL A 41 -5.34 -28.05 -10.82
C VAL A 41 -6.13 -29.26 -10.36
N THR A 42 -5.48 -30.43 -10.29
CA THR A 42 -6.14 -31.72 -10.00
C THR A 42 -6.07 -32.18 -8.55
N SER A 43 -5.48 -31.37 -7.65
CA SER A 43 -5.36 -31.73 -6.24
C SER A 43 -5.32 -30.52 -5.33
N TYR A 44 -6.10 -30.59 -4.25
CA TYR A 44 -6.00 -29.65 -3.14
C TYR A 44 -4.68 -29.80 -2.34
N GLY A 45 -3.95 -30.91 -2.52
CA GLY A 45 -2.73 -31.23 -1.78
C GLY A 45 -1.44 -30.61 -2.36
N ASP A 46 -1.47 -30.07 -3.58
CA ASP A 46 -0.30 -29.44 -4.20
C ASP A 46 -0.21 -27.96 -3.87
N LEU A 47 0.01 -27.66 -2.59
CA LEU A 47 0.15 -26.31 -2.04
C LEU A 47 1.24 -25.48 -2.73
N SER A 48 2.26 -26.12 -3.33
CA SER A 48 3.36 -25.42 -4.01
C SER A 48 2.93 -24.86 -5.36
N GLN A 49 2.20 -25.63 -6.17
CA GLN A 49 1.60 -25.14 -7.42
C GLN A 49 0.51 -24.12 -7.15
N PHE A 50 -0.31 -24.35 -6.13
CA PHE A 50 -1.35 -23.44 -5.71
C PHE A 50 -0.79 -22.07 -5.27
N ALA A 51 0.24 -22.03 -4.44
CA ALA A 51 0.85 -20.80 -3.96
C ALA A 51 1.43 -19.94 -5.11
N GLN A 52 1.96 -20.57 -6.17
CA GLN A 52 2.44 -19.87 -7.36
C GLN A 52 1.29 -19.30 -8.22
N GLN A 53 0.17 -20.02 -8.33
CA GLN A 53 -1.00 -19.58 -9.09
C GLN A 53 -1.83 -18.52 -8.34
N GLN A 54 -1.87 -18.61 -7.02
CA GLN A 54 -2.70 -17.76 -6.18
C GLN A 54 -2.41 -16.25 -6.34
N SER A 55 -1.14 -15.88 -6.54
CA SER A 55 -0.75 -14.46 -6.72
C SER A 55 -1.17 -13.88 -8.07
N ARG A 56 -1.59 -14.72 -9.01
CA ARG A 56 -1.96 -14.32 -10.39
C ARG A 56 -3.40 -14.63 -10.74
N ALA A 57 -4.15 -15.34 -9.90
CA ALA A 57 -5.53 -15.70 -10.16
C ALA A 57 -6.44 -14.47 -10.21
N SER A 58 -7.41 -14.49 -11.11
CA SER A 58 -8.51 -13.51 -11.18
C SER A 58 -9.82 -14.02 -10.58
N ALA A 59 -9.98 -15.33 -10.45
CA ALA A 59 -11.05 -16.01 -9.74
C ALA A 59 -10.65 -17.46 -9.44
N PHE A 60 -11.34 -18.10 -8.51
CA PHE A 60 -11.24 -19.52 -8.22
C PHE A 60 -12.58 -20.22 -8.47
N ILE A 61 -12.52 -21.40 -9.05
CA ILE A 61 -13.62 -22.37 -9.14
C ILE A 61 -13.17 -23.61 -8.39
N LEU A 62 -13.87 -23.96 -7.32
CA LEU A 62 -13.55 -25.08 -6.45
C LEU A 62 -14.63 -26.15 -6.65
N SER A 63 -14.24 -27.34 -7.07
CA SER A 63 -15.15 -28.47 -7.22
C SER A 63 -15.43 -29.17 -5.89
N ILE A 64 -16.65 -29.63 -5.71
CA ILE A 64 -17.07 -30.39 -4.54
C ILE A 64 -17.98 -31.55 -4.98
N ASP A 65 -17.62 -32.76 -4.57
CA ASP A 65 -18.36 -33.98 -4.90
C ASP A 65 -19.30 -34.42 -3.78
N ASP A 66 -20.38 -35.11 -4.17
CA ASP A 66 -21.47 -35.52 -3.28
C ASP A 66 -21.09 -36.70 -2.37
N GLU A 67 -20.12 -37.52 -2.78
CA GLU A 67 -19.64 -38.66 -1.97
C GLU A 67 -18.96 -38.27 -0.67
N GLU A 68 -18.73 -36.97 -0.51
CA GLU A 68 -17.98 -36.42 0.60
C GLU A 68 -18.85 -35.91 1.75
N PHE A 69 -20.18 -36.12 1.72
CA PHE A 69 -21.11 -35.77 2.82
C PHE A 69 -21.46 -36.99 3.65
N SER A 70 -21.16 -37.00 4.95
CA SER A 70 -21.60 -38.06 5.83
C SER A 70 -23.09 -37.94 6.13
N HIS A 71 -23.79 -39.11 6.17
CA HIS A 71 -25.21 -39.22 6.45
C HIS A 71 -25.60 -38.83 7.90
N ASP A 72 -24.66 -38.61 8.80
CA ASP A 72 -24.87 -38.31 10.24
C ASP A 72 -24.62 -36.82 10.60
N GLY A 73 -24.36 -35.96 9.63
CA GLY A 73 -24.14 -34.52 9.85
C GLY A 73 -22.78 -34.16 10.46
N SER A 74 -21.85 -35.09 10.59
CA SER A 74 -20.48 -34.79 10.98
C SER A 74 -19.72 -34.12 9.83
N PRO A 75 -18.83 -33.14 10.12
CA PRO A 75 -18.05 -32.49 9.06
C PRO A 75 -17.09 -33.49 8.40
N VAL A 76 -17.27 -33.71 7.10
CA VAL A 76 -16.44 -34.61 6.29
C VAL A 76 -15.10 -33.94 6.01
N PRO A 77 -14.02 -34.74 5.82
CA PRO A 77 -12.69 -34.22 5.49
C PRO A 77 -12.66 -33.20 4.35
N ALA A 78 -13.49 -33.36 3.34
CA ALA A 78 -13.59 -32.43 2.20
C ALA A 78 -14.10 -31.04 2.58
N ILE A 79 -15.13 -30.94 3.42
CA ILE A 79 -15.62 -29.63 3.89
C ILE A 79 -14.56 -28.94 4.74
N LEU A 80 -13.82 -29.70 5.56
CA LEU A 80 -12.69 -29.17 6.33
C LEU A 80 -11.58 -28.66 5.42
N ASN A 81 -11.25 -29.42 4.38
CA ASN A 81 -10.26 -29.03 3.37
C ASN A 81 -10.71 -27.78 2.61
N LEU A 82 -11.97 -27.73 2.18
CA LEU A 82 -12.55 -26.58 1.48
C LEU A 82 -12.53 -25.33 2.38
N ARG A 83 -12.90 -25.45 3.65
CA ARG A 83 -12.87 -24.34 4.62
C ARG A 83 -11.45 -23.84 4.84
N GLN A 84 -10.49 -24.73 5.02
CA GLN A 84 -9.08 -24.37 5.15
C GLN A 84 -8.60 -23.66 3.89
N PHE A 85 -8.93 -24.18 2.72
CA PHE A 85 -8.51 -23.63 1.44
C PHE A 85 -9.08 -22.23 1.17
N ILE A 86 -10.38 -22.04 1.44
CA ILE A 86 -11.01 -20.71 1.36
C ILE A 86 -10.34 -19.75 2.34
N SER A 87 -10.04 -20.18 3.57
CA SER A 87 -9.36 -19.37 4.57
C SER A 87 -7.96 -18.94 4.10
N GLU A 88 -7.21 -19.82 3.45
CA GLU A 88 -5.89 -19.49 2.88
C GLU A 88 -5.98 -18.50 1.73
N ILE A 89 -7.00 -18.65 0.85
CA ILE A 89 -7.26 -17.65 -0.20
C ILE A 89 -7.59 -16.30 0.44
N ARG A 90 -8.50 -16.26 1.39
CA ARG A 90 -8.96 -15.03 2.06
C ARG A 90 -7.88 -14.35 2.88
N PHE A 91 -7.00 -15.11 3.49
CA PHE A 91 -5.85 -14.55 4.21
C PHE A 91 -4.94 -13.72 3.31
N ARG A 92 -4.75 -14.14 2.06
CA ARG A 92 -3.90 -13.44 1.09
C ARG A 92 -4.67 -12.43 0.25
N ASN A 93 -5.97 -12.70 0.01
CA ASN A 93 -6.81 -11.90 -0.86
C ASN A 93 -8.28 -11.97 -0.43
N ALA A 94 -8.73 -10.94 0.28
CA ALA A 94 -10.07 -10.88 0.85
C ALA A 94 -11.19 -10.75 -0.21
N GLU A 95 -10.89 -10.28 -1.42
CA GLU A 95 -11.90 -9.84 -2.39
C GLU A 95 -11.95 -10.69 -3.67
N ILE A 96 -11.04 -11.66 -3.86
CA ILE A 96 -11.01 -12.47 -5.08
C ILE A 96 -12.28 -13.31 -5.21
N PRO A 97 -12.93 -13.36 -6.40
CA PRO A 97 -14.11 -14.18 -6.61
C PRO A 97 -13.82 -15.68 -6.42
N ILE A 98 -14.67 -16.33 -5.63
CA ILE A 98 -14.63 -17.78 -5.41
C ILE A 98 -16.01 -18.33 -5.77
N PHE A 99 -16.02 -19.35 -6.63
CA PHE A 99 -17.21 -20.09 -7.03
C PHE A 99 -17.05 -21.54 -6.60
N LEU A 100 -18.15 -22.17 -6.18
CA LEU A 100 -18.20 -23.64 -6.05
C LEU A 100 -18.84 -24.25 -7.29
N TYR A 101 -18.35 -25.43 -7.67
CA TYR A 101 -18.86 -26.22 -8.76
C TYR A 101 -19.25 -27.60 -8.23
N GLY A 102 -20.49 -28.01 -8.42
CA GLY A 102 -20.99 -29.30 -7.92
C GLY A 102 -22.44 -29.56 -8.28
N GLU A 103 -22.98 -30.66 -7.81
CA GLU A 103 -24.38 -31.04 -8.04
C GLU A 103 -25.33 -30.20 -7.16
N THR A 104 -26.55 -29.96 -7.66
CA THR A 104 -27.59 -29.19 -6.95
C THR A 104 -27.90 -29.73 -5.55
N ARG A 105 -27.87 -31.05 -5.37
CA ARG A 105 -28.08 -31.67 -4.06
C ARG A 105 -26.99 -31.31 -3.06
N THR A 106 -25.75 -31.20 -3.50
CA THR A 106 -24.58 -30.81 -2.70
C THR A 106 -24.72 -29.39 -2.13
N ALA A 107 -25.28 -28.47 -2.93
CA ALA A 107 -25.48 -27.08 -2.52
C ALA A 107 -26.28 -26.93 -1.22
N ARG A 108 -27.21 -27.85 -0.94
CA ARG A 108 -28.08 -27.82 0.26
C ARG A 108 -27.33 -28.14 1.56
N HIS A 109 -26.18 -28.79 1.46
CA HIS A 109 -25.40 -29.25 2.60
C HIS A 109 -24.20 -28.34 2.92
N ILE A 110 -24.00 -27.28 2.13
CA ILE A 110 -22.87 -26.37 2.34
C ILE A 110 -23.15 -25.46 3.56
N PRO A 111 -22.24 -25.40 4.53
CA PRO A 111 -22.39 -24.56 5.72
C PRO A 111 -22.49 -23.08 5.37
N ASN A 112 -23.31 -22.32 6.14
CA ASN A 112 -23.55 -20.89 5.93
C ASN A 112 -22.29 -20.03 6.00
N ASP A 113 -21.29 -20.42 6.78
CA ASP A 113 -20.00 -19.73 6.88
C ASP A 113 -19.21 -19.81 5.57
N ILE A 114 -19.25 -20.95 4.89
CA ILE A 114 -18.66 -21.12 3.55
C ILE A 114 -19.47 -20.33 2.52
N LEU A 115 -20.79 -20.43 2.52
CA LEU A 115 -21.64 -19.72 1.56
C LEU A 115 -21.41 -18.21 1.54
N ARG A 116 -21.09 -17.61 2.69
CA ARG A 116 -20.80 -16.15 2.80
C ARG A 116 -19.50 -15.74 2.10
N GLU A 117 -18.58 -16.67 1.91
CA GLU A 117 -17.31 -16.43 1.25
C GLU A 117 -17.37 -16.57 -0.27
N LEU A 118 -18.49 -17.10 -0.80
CA LEU A 118 -18.64 -17.41 -2.21
C LEU A 118 -19.30 -16.28 -2.99
N HIS A 119 -18.93 -16.18 -4.25
CA HIS A 119 -19.58 -15.31 -5.24
C HIS A 119 -20.68 -16.05 -6.02
N GLY A 120 -20.71 -17.37 -5.94
CA GLY A 120 -21.77 -18.17 -6.55
C GLY A 120 -21.51 -19.67 -6.44
N PHE A 121 -22.58 -20.42 -6.70
CA PHE A 121 -22.56 -21.87 -6.87
C PHE A 121 -22.92 -22.18 -8.32
N ILE A 122 -22.16 -23.08 -8.96
CA ILE A 122 -22.33 -23.52 -10.34
C ILE A 122 -22.88 -24.94 -10.31
N HIS A 123 -24.06 -25.11 -10.87
CA HIS A 123 -24.75 -26.40 -10.91
C HIS A 123 -24.26 -27.23 -12.11
N MET A 124 -23.51 -28.30 -11.82
CA MET A 124 -22.73 -29.10 -12.77
C MET A 124 -23.51 -29.54 -14.03
N PHE A 125 -24.76 -29.94 -13.86
CA PHE A 125 -25.58 -30.51 -14.98
C PHE A 125 -26.75 -29.62 -15.38
N GLU A 126 -27.00 -28.53 -14.68
CA GLU A 126 -28.18 -27.67 -14.88
C GLU A 126 -27.78 -26.34 -15.52
N ASP A 127 -26.60 -25.83 -15.23
CA ASP A 127 -26.11 -24.58 -15.76
C ASP A 127 -25.46 -24.73 -17.14
N THR A 128 -25.78 -23.84 -18.07
CA THR A 128 -25.17 -23.77 -19.38
C THR A 128 -23.76 -23.20 -19.26
N PRO A 129 -22.69 -23.93 -19.72
CA PRO A 129 -21.31 -23.47 -19.57
C PRO A 129 -21.05 -22.05 -20.08
N GLU A 130 -21.64 -21.67 -21.22
CA GLU A 130 -21.45 -20.34 -21.83
C GLU A 130 -22.12 -19.21 -21.02
N PHE A 131 -23.24 -19.52 -20.35
CA PHE A 131 -23.90 -18.53 -19.48
C PHE A 131 -23.09 -18.27 -18.23
N VAL A 132 -22.67 -19.35 -17.58
CA VAL A 132 -21.85 -19.29 -16.36
C VAL A 132 -20.49 -18.67 -16.63
N ALA A 133 -19.83 -19.04 -17.74
CA ALA A 133 -18.54 -18.47 -18.14
C ALA A 133 -18.60 -16.95 -18.24
N ARG A 134 -19.65 -16.38 -18.86
CA ARG A 134 -19.83 -14.92 -18.93
C ARG A 134 -19.96 -14.26 -17.58
N HIS A 135 -20.70 -14.93 -16.65
CA HIS A 135 -20.84 -14.41 -15.28
C HIS A 135 -19.49 -14.41 -14.55
N ILE A 136 -18.77 -15.55 -14.55
CA ILE A 136 -17.48 -15.70 -13.90
C ILE A 136 -16.46 -14.70 -14.46
N VAL A 137 -16.38 -14.59 -15.79
CA VAL A 137 -15.46 -13.64 -16.46
C VAL A 137 -15.79 -12.19 -16.10
N ARG A 138 -17.07 -11.84 -15.99
CA ARG A 138 -17.48 -10.50 -15.55
C ARG A 138 -17.01 -10.22 -14.14
N GLU A 139 -17.21 -11.13 -13.19
CA GLU A 139 -16.76 -10.99 -11.81
C GLU A 139 -15.23 -10.92 -11.72
N ALA A 140 -14.52 -11.80 -12.46
CA ALA A 140 -13.05 -11.77 -12.55
C ALA A 140 -12.52 -10.44 -13.10
N LYS A 141 -13.15 -9.88 -14.14
CA LYS A 141 -12.81 -8.56 -14.68
C LYS A 141 -13.12 -7.44 -13.69
N SER A 142 -14.28 -7.48 -13.04
CA SER A 142 -14.65 -6.51 -12.01
C SER A 142 -13.64 -6.50 -10.85
N TYR A 143 -13.25 -7.68 -10.39
CA TYR A 143 -12.21 -7.83 -9.37
C TYR A 143 -10.87 -7.24 -9.82
N THR A 144 -10.40 -7.60 -11.02
CA THR A 144 -9.10 -7.10 -11.51
C THR A 144 -9.10 -5.60 -11.81
N ASP A 145 -10.23 -5.05 -12.28
CA ASP A 145 -10.40 -3.60 -12.41
C ASP A 145 -10.42 -2.90 -11.03
N GLY A 146 -10.94 -3.59 -10.02
CA GLY A 146 -10.92 -3.15 -8.62
C GLY A 146 -9.51 -3.11 -8.00
N LEU A 147 -8.56 -3.93 -8.48
CA LEU A 147 -7.18 -3.96 -8.00
C LEU A 147 -6.37 -2.71 -8.37
N LEU A 148 -6.77 -1.98 -9.41
CA LEU A 148 -6.09 -0.74 -9.78
C LEU A 148 -6.26 0.30 -8.68
N PRO A 149 -5.15 0.90 -8.18
CA PRO A 149 -5.26 2.01 -7.24
C PRO A 149 -6.20 3.10 -7.77
N PRO A 150 -7.01 3.74 -6.92
CA PRO A 150 -8.10 4.61 -7.39
C PRO A 150 -7.66 5.70 -8.37
N PHE A 151 -6.55 6.39 -8.11
CA PHE A 151 -6.02 7.40 -9.02
C PHE A 151 -5.55 6.80 -10.34
N PHE A 152 -4.82 5.67 -10.29
CA PHE A 152 -4.33 5.02 -11.50
C PHE A 152 -5.48 4.50 -12.37
N ARG A 153 -6.55 3.97 -11.76
CA ARG A 153 -7.76 3.58 -12.47
C ARG A 153 -8.43 4.76 -13.17
N ALA A 154 -8.58 5.89 -12.47
CA ALA A 154 -9.13 7.12 -13.06
C ALA A 154 -8.27 7.60 -14.23
N LEU A 155 -6.95 7.60 -14.08
CA LEU A 155 -6.00 7.98 -15.13
C LEU A 155 -6.08 7.05 -16.35
N VAL A 156 -6.18 5.74 -16.14
CA VAL A 156 -6.35 4.75 -17.22
C VAL A 156 -7.65 4.96 -17.97
N ASN A 157 -8.75 5.22 -17.25
CA ASN A 157 -10.04 5.51 -17.87
C ASN A 157 -9.99 6.81 -18.69
N TYR A 158 -9.47 7.89 -18.12
CA TYR A 158 -9.26 9.15 -18.81
C TYR A 158 -8.43 8.97 -20.10
N ALA A 159 -7.32 8.25 -20.02
CA ALA A 159 -6.47 7.98 -21.19
C ALA A 159 -7.18 7.14 -22.29
N LYS A 160 -8.09 6.22 -21.87
CA LYS A 160 -8.89 5.39 -22.82
C LYS A 160 -10.02 6.15 -23.48
N ASP A 161 -10.69 7.04 -22.75
CA ASP A 161 -11.85 7.80 -23.26
C ASP A 161 -11.50 8.73 -24.41
N GLY A 162 -10.23 9.08 -24.58
CA GLY A 162 -9.75 9.88 -25.69
C GLY A 162 -10.38 11.28 -25.75
N SER A 163 -10.80 11.80 -24.60
CA SER A 163 -11.39 13.12 -24.47
C SER A 163 -10.51 14.21 -25.04
N TYR A 164 -11.12 15.21 -25.67
CA TYR A 164 -10.38 16.32 -26.25
C TYR A 164 -9.81 17.20 -25.14
N SER A 165 -8.49 17.35 -25.13
CA SER A 165 -7.79 18.11 -24.10
C SER A 165 -7.77 19.61 -24.42
N TRP A 166 -8.49 20.41 -23.62
CA TRP A 166 -8.48 21.89 -23.69
C TRP A 166 -7.55 22.54 -22.67
N HIS A 167 -6.74 21.74 -21.99
CA HIS A 167 -5.82 22.15 -20.95
C HIS A 167 -4.38 21.73 -21.30
N CYS A 168 -3.40 22.16 -20.52
CA CYS A 168 -2.03 21.66 -20.67
C CYS A 168 -1.95 20.16 -20.30
N PRO A 169 -0.93 19.44 -20.81
CA PRO A 169 0.19 19.94 -21.61
C PRO A 169 -0.15 20.13 -23.09
N GLY A 170 0.60 21.03 -23.76
CA GLY A 170 0.35 21.44 -25.16
C GLY A 170 0.58 20.35 -26.20
N HIS A 171 1.12 19.19 -25.84
CA HIS A 171 1.24 18.07 -26.79
C HIS A 171 -0.08 17.29 -26.98
N SER A 172 -1.13 17.63 -26.22
CA SER A 172 -2.51 17.10 -26.38
C SER A 172 -2.55 15.58 -26.56
N GLY A 173 -2.15 14.84 -25.50
CA GLY A 173 -2.09 13.37 -25.52
C GLY A 173 -1.05 12.80 -26.49
N GLY A 174 -0.05 13.59 -26.87
CA GLY A 174 1.04 13.18 -27.76
C GLY A 174 0.85 13.53 -29.23
N VAL A 175 -0.33 14.03 -29.63
CA VAL A 175 -0.64 14.36 -31.06
C VAL A 175 0.34 15.38 -31.66
N ALA A 176 0.80 16.33 -30.86
CA ALA A 176 1.77 17.34 -31.33
C ALA A 176 3.11 16.72 -31.77
N PHE A 177 3.53 15.62 -31.15
CA PHE A 177 4.78 14.93 -31.52
C PHE A 177 4.71 14.25 -32.86
N LEU A 178 3.52 13.86 -33.34
CA LEU A 178 3.35 13.18 -34.63
C LEU A 178 3.63 14.08 -35.84
N LYS A 179 3.79 15.39 -35.64
CA LYS A 179 3.97 16.38 -36.71
C LYS A 179 5.41 16.48 -37.26
N SER A 180 6.37 15.78 -36.65
CA SER A 180 7.77 15.80 -37.10
C SER A 180 8.43 14.44 -36.96
N PRO A 181 9.48 14.10 -37.72
CA PRO A 181 10.19 12.84 -37.60
C PRO A 181 10.78 12.62 -36.17
N VAL A 182 11.37 13.65 -35.58
CA VAL A 182 11.90 13.60 -34.21
C VAL A 182 10.79 13.35 -33.20
N GLY A 183 9.65 14.03 -33.37
CA GLY A 183 8.48 13.82 -32.51
C GLY A 183 7.91 12.41 -32.64
N GLN A 184 7.88 11.84 -33.86
CA GLN A 184 7.44 10.47 -34.07
C GLN A 184 8.35 9.46 -33.34
N MET A 185 9.67 9.65 -33.35
CA MET A 185 10.61 8.83 -32.60
C MET A 185 10.35 8.90 -31.08
N PHE A 186 10.09 10.12 -30.58
CA PHE A 186 9.71 10.34 -29.18
C PHE A 186 8.40 9.63 -28.83
N HIS A 187 7.37 9.77 -29.64
CA HIS A 187 6.08 9.12 -29.47
C HIS A 187 6.20 7.58 -29.50
N GLN A 188 7.01 7.02 -30.41
CA GLN A 188 7.26 5.58 -30.47
C GLN A 188 7.98 5.08 -29.22
N PHE A 189 8.93 5.85 -28.66
CA PHE A 189 9.68 5.47 -27.47
C PHE A 189 8.80 5.43 -26.21
N PHE A 190 8.01 6.48 -25.98
CA PHE A 190 7.17 6.56 -24.77
C PHE A 190 5.84 5.79 -24.90
N GLY A 191 5.33 5.68 -26.10
CA GLY A 191 4.03 5.07 -26.39
C GLY A 191 2.85 5.98 -26.09
N GLU A 192 1.74 5.72 -26.76
CA GLU A 192 0.53 6.54 -26.71
C GLU A 192 -0.05 6.67 -25.29
N ASN A 193 -0.11 5.57 -24.55
CA ASN A 193 -0.70 5.57 -23.20
C ASN A 193 0.07 6.47 -22.23
N MET A 194 1.41 6.47 -22.31
CA MET A 194 2.23 7.34 -21.45
C MET A 194 1.99 8.81 -21.75
N LEU A 195 1.88 9.17 -23.03
CA LEU A 195 1.64 10.55 -23.47
C LEU A 195 0.20 11.01 -23.17
N ARG A 196 -0.78 10.12 -23.24
CA ARG A 196 -2.17 10.41 -22.84
C ARG A 196 -2.33 10.52 -21.32
N ALA A 197 -1.49 9.84 -20.56
CA ALA A 197 -1.49 9.90 -19.11
C ALA A 197 -0.77 11.14 -18.54
N ASP A 198 -0.02 11.88 -19.39
CA ASP A 198 0.58 13.16 -19.01
C ASP A 198 -0.47 14.26 -19.14
N VAL A 199 -1.14 14.57 -18.04
CA VAL A 199 -2.30 15.45 -17.95
C VAL A 199 -2.16 16.48 -16.84
N CYS A 200 -2.87 17.60 -16.98
CA CYS A 200 -2.96 18.62 -15.94
C CYS A 200 -3.83 18.14 -14.76
N ASN A 201 -3.51 18.60 -13.56
CA ASN A 201 -4.34 18.36 -12.37
C ASN A 201 -5.68 19.14 -12.36
N SER A 202 -5.96 19.91 -13.41
CA SER A 202 -7.26 20.57 -13.62
C SER A 202 -8.32 19.64 -14.25
N VAL A 203 -7.96 18.39 -14.56
CA VAL A 203 -8.92 17.37 -15.01
C VAL A 203 -9.77 16.93 -13.82
N GLU A 204 -11.06 17.26 -13.87
CA GLU A 204 -11.99 17.06 -12.74
C GLU A 204 -12.12 15.59 -12.35
N GLU A 205 -12.11 14.69 -13.32
CA GLU A 205 -12.22 13.23 -13.15
C GLU A 205 -11.04 12.63 -12.37
N LEU A 206 -9.90 13.33 -12.32
CA LEU A 206 -8.71 12.90 -11.56
C LEU A 206 -8.71 13.38 -10.11
N GLY A 207 -9.61 14.29 -9.76
CA GLY A 207 -9.66 14.92 -8.44
C GLY A 207 -8.59 16.00 -8.26
N GLN A 208 -8.51 16.54 -7.07
CA GLN A 208 -7.62 17.65 -6.73
C GLN A 208 -6.61 17.25 -5.66
N LEU A 209 -5.33 17.42 -5.96
CA LEU A 209 -4.26 17.10 -5.00
C LEU A 209 -4.20 18.10 -3.85
N LEU A 210 -4.46 19.39 -4.12
CA LEU A 210 -4.42 20.43 -3.09
C LEU A 210 -5.58 20.31 -2.10
N ASP A 211 -6.77 19.97 -2.61
CA ASP A 211 -7.99 19.89 -1.80
C ASP A 211 -8.24 18.46 -1.28
N HIS A 212 -7.39 17.50 -1.62
CA HIS A 212 -7.51 16.08 -1.27
C HIS A 212 -8.90 15.51 -1.60
N THR A 213 -9.34 15.67 -2.87
CA THR A 213 -10.67 15.24 -3.32
C THR A 213 -10.62 14.19 -4.42
N GLY A 214 -11.75 13.51 -4.68
CA GLY A 214 -11.90 12.56 -5.78
C GLY A 214 -10.97 11.34 -5.70
N PRO A 215 -10.46 10.86 -6.84
CA PRO A 215 -9.55 9.71 -6.91
C PRO A 215 -8.24 9.91 -6.15
N VAL A 216 -7.73 11.13 -6.01
CA VAL A 216 -6.56 11.45 -5.17
C VAL A 216 -6.85 11.08 -3.72
N ALA A 217 -7.92 11.63 -3.14
CA ALA A 217 -8.30 11.32 -1.76
C ALA A 217 -8.59 9.82 -1.54
N ALA A 218 -9.20 9.16 -2.51
CA ALA A 218 -9.45 7.72 -2.45
C ALA A 218 -8.13 6.94 -2.42
N SER A 219 -7.13 7.36 -3.18
CA SER A 219 -5.79 6.75 -3.18
C SER A 219 -5.03 7.00 -1.89
N GLU A 220 -5.14 8.20 -1.32
CA GLU A 220 -4.54 8.54 -0.02
C GLU A 220 -5.15 7.69 1.10
N ARG A 221 -6.49 7.53 1.14
CA ARG A 221 -7.15 6.62 2.10
C ARG A 221 -6.72 5.17 1.91
N ASN A 222 -6.57 4.72 0.66
CA ASN A 222 -6.08 3.37 0.39
C ASN A 222 -4.63 3.18 0.85
N ALA A 223 -3.76 4.15 0.62
CA ALA A 223 -2.39 4.13 1.12
C ALA A 223 -2.34 4.14 2.65
N ALA A 224 -3.14 4.99 3.31
CA ALA A 224 -3.26 5.01 4.77
C ALA A 224 -3.68 3.62 5.32
N ARG A 225 -4.68 2.98 4.70
CA ARG A 225 -5.11 1.61 5.07
C ARG A 225 -3.98 0.58 4.90
N ILE A 226 -3.23 0.63 3.79
CA ILE A 226 -2.14 -0.30 3.50
C ILE A 226 -1.01 -0.19 4.52
N PHE A 227 -0.64 1.03 4.90
CA PHE A 227 0.41 1.31 5.89
C PHE A 227 -0.10 1.32 7.33
N ASN A 228 -1.41 1.13 7.54
CA ASN A 228 -2.07 1.25 8.85
C ASN A 228 -1.80 2.60 9.54
N ALA A 229 -1.86 3.66 8.76
CA ALA A 229 -1.79 5.04 9.19
C ALA A 229 -3.22 5.63 9.35
N ASP A 230 -3.37 6.67 10.16
CA ASP A 230 -4.64 7.39 10.27
C ASP A 230 -4.86 8.28 9.04
N HIS A 231 -3.77 8.92 8.57
CA HIS A 231 -3.80 9.74 7.35
C HIS A 231 -2.59 9.45 6.47
N CYS A 232 -2.79 9.67 5.17
CA CYS A 232 -1.73 9.67 4.17
C CYS A 232 -1.94 10.85 3.24
N PHE A 233 -0.88 11.62 2.98
CA PHE A 233 -0.89 12.75 2.04
C PHE A 233 0.16 12.51 0.95
N PHE A 234 -0.25 12.58 -0.31
CA PHE A 234 0.66 12.44 -1.44
C PHE A 234 1.38 13.77 -1.74
N VAL A 235 2.66 13.66 -2.01
CA VAL A 235 3.52 14.81 -2.32
C VAL A 235 4.33 14.52 -3.59
N THR A 236 4.07 15.28 -4.64
CA THR A 236 4.66 15.06 -5.98
C THR A 236 6.12 15.48 -6.10
N ASN A 237 6.61 16.35 -5.21
CA ASN A 237 7.98 16.91 -5.26
C ASN A 237 9.00 16.14 -4.40
N GLY A 238 8.70 14.89 -4.03
CA GLY A 238 9.58 14.04 -3.24
C GLY A 238 9.67 14.42 -1.77
N THR A 239 10.38 13.60 -0.99
CA THR A 239 10.43 13.69 0.47
C THR A 239 11.01 15.00 0.99
N SER A 240 11.87 15.70 0.23
CA SER A 240 12.34 17.03 0.61
C SER A 240 11.20 18.04 0.78
N THR A 241 10.14 17.91 -0.01
CA THR A 241 8.93 18.73 0.15
C THR A 241 8.06 18.19 1.27
N SER A 242 7.88 16.87 1.38
CA SER A 242 7.14 16.26 2.49
C SER A 242 7.70 16.68 3.86
N ILE A 243 9.01 16.66 4.01
CA ILE A 243 9.69 17.14 5.23
C ILE A 243 9.35 18.59 5.51
N LYS A 244 9.45 19.46 4.51
CA LYS A 244 9.11 20.88 4.68
C LYS A 244 7.63 21.07 5.04
N MET A 245 6.72 20.32 4.44
CA MET A 245 5.30 20.38 4.78
C MET A 245 5.06 20.01 6.24
N VAL A 246 5.61 18.90 6.73
CA VAL A 246 5.52 18.50 8.15
C VAL A 246 6.10 19.59 9.05
N TRP A 247 7.24 20.15 8.70
CA TRP A 247 7.89 21.17 9.52
C TRP A 247 7.13 22.50 9.54
N HIS A 248 6.69 22.98 8.38
CA HIS A 248 5.92 24.23 8.31
C HIS A 248 4.55 24.15 8.98
N SER A 249 3.97 22.97 9.07
CA SER A 249 2.70 22.77 9.77
C SER A 249 2.86 22.58 11.27
N THR A 250 4.03 22.11 11.74
CA THR A 250 4.22 21.75 13.17
C THR A 250 5.19 22.64 13.92
N VAL A 251 6.05 23.40 13.23
CA VAL A 251 7.16 24.16 13.83
C VAL A 251 7.05 25.65 13.49
N GLY A 252 7.09 26.48 14.52
CA GLY A 252 7.13 27.94 14.42
C GLY A 252 8.49 28.54 14.76
N SER A 253 8.60 29.86 14.56
CA SER A 253 9.82 30.61 14.90
C SER A 253 10.10 30.53 16.40
N GLY A 254 11.36 30.27 16.75
CA GLY A 254 11.82 30.12 18.12
C GLY A 254 11.49 28.79 18.79
N ASP A 255 10.84 27.86 18.10
CA ASP A 255 10.62 26.51 18.62
C ASP A 255 11.94 25.73 18.74
N ILE A 256 12.11 25.02 19.86
CA ILE A 256 13.23 24.11 20.05
C ILE A 256 12.93 22.80 19.31
N VAL A 257 13.84 22.41 18.41
CA VAL A 257 13.71 21.21 17.61
C VAL A 257 14.91 20.29 17.81
N VAL A 258 14.66 19.02 18.06
CA VAL A 258 15.70 18.01 18.26
C VAL A 258 15.93 17.28 16.95
N VAL A 259 17.16 17.25 16.48
CA VAL A 259 17.48 16.78 15.13
C VAL A 259 18.72 15.88 15.13
N ASP A 260 18.61 14.77 14.45
CA ASP A 260 19.78 13.95 14.14
C ASP A 260 20.79 14.74 13.28
N ARG A 261 22.07 14.73 13.70
CA ARG A 261 23.14 15.48 13.00
C ARG A 261 23.45 14.89 11.61
N ASN A 262 23.08 13.62 11.36
CA ASN A 262 23.21 12.96 10.07
C ASN A 262 21.92 13.07 9.22
N CYS A 263 21.23 14.19 9.32
CA CYS A 263 19.99 14.43 8.61
C CYS A 263 20.22 14.84 7.14
N HIS A 264 19.21 14.62 6.31
CA HIS A 264 19.19 15.13 4.95
C HIS A 264 19.16 16.67 4.92
N LYS A 265 19.81 17.29 3.93
CA LYS A 265 19.89 18.77 3.80
C LYS A 265 18.54 19.49 3.82
N SER A 266 17.43 18.82 3.42
CA SER A 266 16.08 19.39 3.50
C SER A 266 15.66 19.78 4.92
N ILE A 267 16.19 19.09 5.93
CA ILE A 267 15.95 19.43 7.34
C ILE A 267 16.66 20.73 7.71
N LEU A 268 17.90 20.93 7.27
CA LEU A 268 18.62 22.19 7.50
C LEU A 268 17.88 23.36 6.82
N HIS A 269 17.34 23.14 5.62
CA HIS A 269 16.48 24.12 4.97
C HIS A 269 15.21 24.40 5.77
N ALA A 270 14.55 23.36 6.31
CA ALA A 270 13.34 23.50 7.12
C ALA A 270 13.63 24.30 8.41
N ILE A 271 14.74 24.03 9.10
CA ILE A 271 15.18 24.80 10.28
C ILE A 271 15.32 26.28 9.95
N VAL A 272 16.04 26.61 8.86
CA VAL A 272 16.24 27.99 8.43
C VAL A 272 14.92 28.66 8.05
N MET A 273 14.06 27.97 7.33
CA MET A 273 12.78 28.51 6.84
C MET A 273 11.77 28.73 7.96
N THR A 274 11.74 27.85 8.97
CA THR A 274 10.84 28.00 10.12
C THR A 274 11.37 28.94 11.20
N GLY A 275 12.67 29.24 11.20
CA GLY A 275 13.31 30.01 12.27
C GLY A 275 13.42 29.22 13.59
N ALA A 276 13.41 27.89 13.52
CA ALA A 276 13.54 27.03 14.68
C ALA A 276 14.96 27.00 15.26
N ILE A 277 15.08 26.66 16.52
CA ILE A 277 16.35 26.54 17.26
C ILE A 277 16.75 25.05 17.33
N PRO A 278 17.76 24.63 16.57
CA PRO A 278 18.12 23.20 16.53
C PRO A 278 19.00 22.78 17.71
N VAL A 279 18.68 21.61 18.26
CA VAL A 279 19.51 20.85 19.18
C VAL A 279 19.86 19.52 18.50
N PHE A 280 21.17 19.29 18.27
CA PHE A 280 21.62 18.15 17.48
C PHE A 280 21.97 16.94 18.35
N LEU A 281 21.41 15.76 17.97
CA LEU A 281 21.85 14.46 18.44
C LEU A 281 23.04 14.00 17.56
N THR A 282 24.13 13.60 18.17
CA THR A 282 25.37 13.30 17.46
C THR A 282 25.56 11.80 17.26
N PRO A 283 25.68 11.32 16.01
CA PRO A 283 25.97 9.93 15.74
C PRO A 283 27.42 9.58 16.14
N THR A 284 27.63 8.32 16.43
CA THR A 284 28.98 7.75 16.62
C THR A 284 29.79 7.79 15.32
N ARG A 285 31.11 7.66 15.43
CA ARG A 285 32.02 7.49 14.29
C ARG A 285 33.07 6.42 14.64
N ASN A 286 33.43 5.63 13.64
CA ASN A 286 34.56 4.72 13.80
C ASN A 286 35.91 5.43 13.57
N HIS A 287 37.01 4.71 13.72
CA HIS A 287 38.36 5.24 13.56
C HIS A 287 38.67 5.75 12.13
N LEU A 288 37.90 5.34 11.12
CA LEU A 288 37.98 5.82 9.75
C LEU A 288 37.06 7.03 9.47
N GLY A 289 36.32 7.51 10.48
CA GLY A 289 35.40 8.62 10.35
C GLY A 289 34.03 8.26 9.77
N LEU A 290 33.74 6.96 9.52
CA LEU A 290 32.44 6.51 9.06
C LEU A 290 31.40 6.76 10.13
N ILE A 291 30.23 7.27 9.71
CA ILE A 291 29.13 7.60 10.60
C ILE A 291 28.41 6.32 11.01
N GLY A 292 28.28 6.13 12.32
CA GLY A 292 27.52 5.03 12.93
C GLY A 292 26.16 5.48 13.47
N PRO A 293 25.52 4.66 14.31
CA PRO A 293 24.27 5.00 14.94
C PRO A 293 24.44 6.12 15.99
N ILE A 294 23.34 6.80 16.24
CA ILE A 294 23.19 7.61 17.47
C ILE A 294 22.91 6.61 18.60
N SER A 295 23.67 6.69 19.70
CA SER A 295 23.44 5.82 20.85
C SER A 295 22.07 6.09 21.49
N LEU A 296 21.47 5.06 22.09
CA LEU A 296 20.16 5.22 22.73
C LEU A 296 20.17 6.27 23.85
N GLU A 297 21.32 6.41 24.54
CA GLU A 297 21.54 7.43 25.58
C GLU A 297 21.37 8.86 25.08
N GLU A 298 21.71 9.12 23.81
CA GLU A 298 21.53 10.47 23.19
C GLU A 298 20.05 10.88 23.12
N PHE A 299 19.13 9.92 23.06
CA PHE A 299 17.68 10.15 23.04
C PHE A 299 17.07 10.27 24.44
N GLU A 300 17.82 10.01 25.50
CA GLU A 300 17.34 10.15 26.87
C GLU A 300 16.92 11.61 27.13
N PRO A 301 15.73 11.86 27.71
CA PRO A 301 15.25 13.23 27.99
C PRO A 301 16.27 14.08 28.77
N ALA A 302 16.98 13.49 29.73
CA ALA A 302 18.03 14.17 30.48
C ALA A 302 19.22 14.58 29.61
N ASN A 303 19.57 13.79 28.59
CA ASN A 303 20.62 14.14 27.62
C ASN A 303 20.18 15.25 26.67
N ILE A 304 18.95 15.17 26.19
CA ILE A 304 18.35 16.22 25.37
C ILE A 304 18.34 17.54 26.16
N GLN A 305 17.89 17.51 27.41
CA GLN A 305 17.90 18.71 28.27
C GLN A 305 19.29 19.29 28.46
N ARG A 306 20.31 18.45 28.75
CA ARG A 306 21.70 18.94 28.86
C ARG A 306 22.19 19.65 27.59
N LYS A 307 21.79 19.17 26.42
CA LYS A 307 22.14 19.79 25.12
C LYS A 307 21.39 21.11 24.91
N ILE A 308 20.15 21.22 25.38
CA ILE A 308 19.38 22.46 25.40
C ILE A 308 20.07 23.49 26.31
N ASP A 309 20.42 23.12 27.53
CA ASP A 309 21.09 23.97 28.50
C ASP A 309 22.46 24.46 27.99
N ALA A 310 23.14 23.65 27.22
CA ALA A 310 24.42 24.00 26.59
C ALA A 310 24.29 24.91 25.36
N ASN A 311 23.09 25.01 24.76
CA ASN A 311 22.81 25.89 23.62
C ASN A 311 22.22 27.22 24.12
N PRO A 312 22.94 28.37 24.04
CA PRO A 312 22.46 29.63 24.58
C PRO A 312 21.09 30.06 24.05
N PHE A 313 20.82 29.83 22.77
CA PHE A 313 19.55 30.21 22.15
C PHE A 313 18.40 29.31 22.61
N ALA A 314 18.64 28.00 22.73
CA ALA A 314 17.62 27.06 23.20
C ALA A 314 17.31 27.28 24.68
N ARG A 315 18.32 27.52 25.51
CA ARG A 315 18.16 27.84 26.91
C ARG A 315 17.33 29.11 27.09
N GLN A 316 17.66 30.18 26.38
CA GLN A 316 16.89 31.43 26.43
C GLN A 316 15.43 31.20 26.02
N ALA A 317 15.17 30.50 24.93
CA ALA A 317 13.82 30.20 24.48
C ALA A 317 13.03 29.38 25.50
N GLN A 318 13.66 28.47 26.23
CA GLN A 318 13.04 27.69 27.32
C GLN A 318 12.79 28.55 28.58
N GLU A 319 13.69 29.44 28.91
CA GLU A 319 13.50 30.40 30.03
C GLU A 319 12.33 31.36 29.77
N GLU A 320 12.15 31.78 28.51
CA GLU A 320 11.03 32.64 28.09
C GLU A 320 9.67 31.90 28.11
N ASN A 321 9.68 30.60 27.93
CA ASN A 321 8.47 29.77 27.99
C ASN A 321 8.76 28.37 28.59
N PRO A 322 8.79 28.27 29.94
CA PRO A 322 9.15 27.03 30.63
C PRO A 322 8.22 25.82 30.35
N ASP A 323 6.95 26.08 30.04
CA ASP A 323 5.96 25.06 29.77
C ASP A 323 5.98 24.58 28.30
N ARG A 324 6.84 25.16 27.49
CA ARG A 324 6.95 24.84 26.08
C ARG A 324 7.63 23.47 25.89
N LYS A 325 6.88 22.49 25.44
CA LYS A 325 7.44 21.18 25.04
C LYS A 325 8.37 21.35 23.83
N HIS A 326 9.39 20.50 23.74
CA HIS A 326 10.18 20.39 22.51
C HIS A 326 9.25 20.03 21.36
N ARG A 327 9.20 20.89 20.33
CA ARG A 327 8.13 20.80 19.35
C ARG A 327 8.21 19.54 18.50
N ILE A 328 9.40 19.22 18.00
CA ILE A 328 9.62 18.08 17.11
C ILE A 328 10.98 17.40 17.37
N LEU A 329 11.00 16.08 17.35
CA LEU A 329 12.23 15.31 17.20
C LEU A 329 12.20 14.62 15.84
N LYS A 330 13.21 14.92 15.02
CA LYS A 330 13.39 14.32 13.71
C LYS A 330 14.58 13.37 13.70
N ILE A 331 14.36 12.15 13.21
CA ILE A 331 15.39 11.15 13.02
C ILE A 331 15.40 10.63 11.57
N THR A 332 16.59 10.39 11.02
CA THR A 332 16.78 9.64 9.78
C THR A 332 16.71 8.16 10.12
N GLN A 333 15.54 7.57 9.88
CA GLN A 333 15.24 6.20 10.28
C GLN A 333 16.06 5.16 9.49
N SER A 334 16.45 5.50 8.26
CA SER A 334 17.35 4.68 7.45
C SER A 334 18.43 5.56 6.85
N THR A 335 19.69 5.36 7.27
CA THR A 335 20.83 6.04 6.68
C THR A 335 21.34 5.31 5.43
N TYR A 336 22.17 5.97 4.62
CA TYR A 336 22.82 5.33 3.47
C TYR A 336 23.75 4.17 3.86
N ASP A 337 24.24 4.19 5.09
CA ASP A 337 25.12 3.14 5.64
C ASP A 337 24.34 1.96 6.24
N GLY A 338 23.02 1.97 6.13
CA GLY A 338 22.15 0.89 6.59
C GLY A 338 21.82 0.93 8.10
N VAL A 339 22.06 2.04 8.77
CA VAL A 339 21.67 2.20 10.18
C VAL A 339 20.16 2.44 10.25
N ILE A 340 19.48 1.60 11.01
CA ILE A 340 18.04 1.71 11.32
C ILE A 340 17.84 1.63 12.84
N TYR A 341 16.81 2.32 13.34
CA TYR A 341 16.53 2.42 14.78
C TYR A 341 15.30 1.61 15.16
N ASN A 342 15.29 1.08 16.39
CA ASN A 342 14.10 0.45 16.95
C ASN A 342 13.09 1.53 17.34
N VAL A 343 12.07 1.72 16.49
CA VAL A 343 11.08 2.78 16.65
C VAL A 343 10.23 2.61 17.90
N GLU A 344 9.89 1.38 18.28
CA GLU A 344 9.10 1.13 19.49
C GLU A 344 9.83 1.63 20.74
N LYS A 345 11.13 1.38 20.83
CA LYS A 345 11.96 1.87 21.95
C LYS A 345 12.03 3.40 21.94
N LEU A 346 12.18 4.00 20.76
CA LEU A 346 12.22 5.46 20.65
C LEU A 346 10.90 6.11 21.04
N LYS A 347 9.77 5.59 20.57
CA LYS A 347 8.45 6.08 20.95
C LYS A 347 8.26 6.03 22.47
N LYS A 348 8.52 4.89 23.11
CA LYS A 348 8.40 4.74 24.56
C LYS A 348 9.29 5.69 25.36
N LEU A 349 10.48 6.01 24.84
CA LEU A 349 11.45 6.87 25.50
C LEU A 349 11.08 8.36 25.40
N LEU A 350 10.50 8.75 24.27
CA LEU A 350 10.31 10.14 23.88
C LEU A 350 8.88 10.65 24.11
N ASP A 351 7.91 9.74 24.20
CA ASP A 351 6.51 10.09 24.42
C ASP A 351 6.33 10.90 25.73
N GLY A 352 5.49 11.92 25.69
CA GLY A 352 5.30 12.85 26.80
C GLY A 352 6.34 13.98 26.89
N ASN A 353 7.54 13.83 26.28
CA ASN A 353 8.60 14.84 26.28
C ASN A 353 8.68 15.64 24.98
N ILE A 354 8.23 15.04 23.87
CA ILE A 354 8.28 15.62 22.52
C ILE A 354 6.85 15.67 21.98
N GLY A 355 6.46 16.78 21.38
CA GLY A 355 5.12 16.93 20.79
C GLY A 355 4.94 16.15 19.49
N THR A 356 5.98 16.09 18.66
CA THR A 356 5.96 15.42 17.35
C THR A 356 7.19 14.55 17.16
N LEU A 357 7.00 13.30 16.77
CA LEU A 357 8.06 12.41 16.33
C LEU A 357 8.03 12.30 14.81
N HIS A 358 9.07 12.74 14.14
CA HIS A 358 9.18 12.69 12.68
C HIS A 358 10.27 11.72 12.24
N PHE A 359 9.86 10.59 11.66
CA PHE A 359 10.76 9.58 11.10
C PHE A 359 10.92 9.79 9.59
N ASP A 360 12.14 10.12 9.18
CA ASP A 360 12.51 10.19 7.77
C ASP A 360 12.82 8.78 7.27
N GLU A 361 11.83 8.17 6.67
CA GLU A 361 11.87 6.82 6.11
C GLU A 361 11.99 6.85 4.57
N ALA A 362 12.65 7.88 4.04
CA ALA A 362 12.80 8.05 2.59
C ALA A 362 13.42 6.82 1.90
N TRP A 363 14.22 6.03 2.60
CA TRP A 363 14.84 4.79 2.12
C TRP A 363 14.24 3.51 2.72
N LEU A 364 13.14 3.61 3.49
CA LEU A 364 12.60 2.48 4.23
C LEU A 364 11.11 2.18 3.99
N PRO A 365 10.43 2.66 2.91
CA PRO A 365 8.99 2.44 2.75
C PRO A 365 8.62 0.96 2.58
N HIS A 366 9.53 0.12 2.10
CA HIS A 366 9.33 -1.33 1.93
C HIS A 366 9.34 -2.11 3.25
N ALA A 367 9.89 -1.54 4.31
CA ALA A 367 10.03 -2.22 5.61
C ALA A 367 8.68 -2.63 6.22
N SER A 368 7.62 -1.89 5.95
CA SER A 368 6.26 -2.18 6.45
C SER A 368 5.69 -3.51 5.92
N PHE A 369 6.29 -4.10 4.88
CA PHE A 369 5.78 -5.29 4.20
C PHE A 369 6.56 -6.57 4.50
N HIS A 370 7.52 -6.53 5.45
CA HIS A 370 8.31 -7.71 5.79
C HIS A 370 8.62 -7.77 7.28
N ASP A 371 8.36 -8.93 7.90
CA ASP A 371 8.49 -9.16 9.35
C ASP A 371 9.90 -8.91 9.90
N PHE A 372 10.94 -9.07 9.08
CA PHE A 372 12.31 -8.75 9.47
C PHE A 372 12.45 -7.31 10.00
N TYR A 373 11.66 -6.37 9.45
CA TYR A 373 11.68 -4.95 9.84
C TYR A 373 10.62 -4.59 10.89
N ARG A 374 10.01 -5.56 11.54
CA ARG A 374 8.85 -5.38 12.42
C ARG A 374 8.97 -4.21 13.41
N ASN A 375 10.15 -3.95 13.97
CA ASN A 375 10.35 -2.89 14.96
C ASN A 375 11.06 -1.65 14.39
N PHE A 376 11.27 -1.57 13.10
CA PHE A 376 12.16 -0.62 12.45
C PHE A 376 11.48 0.37 11.51
N HIS A 377 10.14 0.39 11.46
CA HIS A 377 9.35 1.41 10.75
C HIS A 377 8.38 2.08 11.69
N ALA A 378 8.07 3.37 11.44
CA ALA A 378 7.38 4.20 12.41
C ALA A 378 5.90 3.87 12.55
N ILE A 379 5.21 3.57 11.46
CA ILE A 379 3.78 3.38 11.40
C ILE A 379 3.49 2.02 10.75
N GLY A 380 2.58 1.23 11.33
CA GLY A 380 2.23 -0.09 10.85
C GLY A 380 1.22 -0.79 11.77
N ARG A 381 0.73 -1.96 11.34
CA ARG A 381 -0.35 -2.70 12.01
C ARG A 381 -0.10 -2.94 13.51
N ASP A 382 1.13 -3.31 13.86
CA ASP A 382 1.50 -3.65 15.24
C ASP A 382 2.33 -2.56 15.91
N ARG A 383 2.21 -1.31 15.43
CA ARG A 383 2.94 -0.17 16.03
C ARG A 383 2.08 0.50 17.07
N PRO A 384 2.53 0.52 18.35
CA PRO A 384 1.79 1.21 19.39
C PRO A 384 1.69 2.70 19.06
N ARG A 385 0.54 3.29 19.38
CA ARG A 385 0.39 4.74 19.40
C ARG A 385 1.19 5.32 20.55
N CYS A 386 1.61 6.55 20.38
CA CYS A 386 2.05 7.35 21.52
C CYS A 386 0.83 7.89 22.26
N GLU A 387 0.96 8.08 23.56
CA GLU A 387 -0.10 8.69 24.36
C GLU A 387 -0.25 10.18 24.02
N GLU A 388 0.87 10.89 23.88
CA GLU A 388 0.89 12.32 23.65
C GLU A 388 1.48 12.75 22.32
N ALA A 389 2.54 12.07 21.85
CA ALA A 389 3.27 12.51 20.66
C ALA A 389 2.56 12.11 19.35
N MET A 390 2.39 13.05 18.44
CA MET A 390 1.99 12.77 17.07
C MET A 390 3.17 12.18 16.28
N VAL A 391 2.92 11.16 15.46
CA VAL A 391 3.98 10.51 14.68
C VAL A 391 3.78 10.77 13.19
N PHE A 392 4.82 11.31 12.55
CA PHE A 392 4.91 11.45 11.10
C PHE A 392 6.00 10.55 10.55
N ALA A 393 5.70 9.88 9.43
CA ALA A 393 6.70 9.18 8.62
C ALA A 393 6.69 9.73 7.19
N THR A 394 7.87 10.06 6.66
CA THR A 394 7.99 10.56 5.28
C THR A 394 8.72 9.53 4.41
N HIS A 395 8.06 9.11 3.33
CA HIS A 395 8.52 8.07 2.42
C HIS A 395 8.85 8.64 1.04
N SER A 396 9.98 8.25 0.44
CA SER A 396 10.22 8.43 -1.00
C SER A 396 9.73 7.17 -1.73
N THR A 397 8.51 7.20 -2.21
CA THR A 397 7.91 6.04 -2.89
C THR A 397 8.65 5.67 -4.18
N HIS A 398 9.25 6.67 -4.86
CA HIS A 398 10.04 6.47 -6.08
C HIS A 398 11.41 5.79 -5.87
N LYS A 399 11.91 5.69 -4.62
CA LYS A 399 13.23 5.09 -4.35
C LYS A 399 13.17 3.57 -4.23
N LEU A 400 12.30 3.04 -3.36
CA LEU A 400 12.25 1.61 -3.02
C LEU A 400 10.85 0.98 -3.16
N LEU A 401 9.86 1.75 -3.58
CA LEU A 401 8.60 1.25 -4.13
C LEU A 401 8.59 1.54 -5.64
N ALA A 402 7.72 0.88 -6.39
CA ALA A 402 7.69 0.95 -7.85
C ALA A 402 7.11 2.29 -8.36
N GLY A 403 7.85 3.37 -8.25
CA GLY A 403 7.49 4.69 -8.79
C GLY A 403 8.20 4.99 -10.10
N ILE A 404 7.51 5.58 -11.07
CA ILE A 404 8.09 5.98 -12.36
C ILE A 404 8.83 7.31 -12.23
N SER A 405 8.33 8.21 -11.42
CA SER A 405 8.82 9.57 -11.27
C SER A 405 8.95 9.93 -9.80
N GLN A 406 9.50 11.10 -9.54
CA GLN A 406 9.67 11.64 -8.20
C GLN A 406 8.33 11.73 -7.47
N ALA A 407 8.20 10.95 -6.40
CA ALA A 407 7.00 10.88 -5.58
C ALA A 407 7.33 10.65 -4.10
N SER A 408 6.47 11.10 -3.23
CA SER A 408 6.58 10.95 -1.78
C SER A 408 5.21 10.84 -1.15
N GLN A 409 5.17 10.35 0.08
CA GLN A 409 3.98 10.38 0.93
C GLN A 409 4.34 10.74 2.37
N ILE A 410 3.40 11.39 3.04
CA ILE A 410 3.45 11.66 4.47
C ILE A 410 2.42 10.74 5.11
N LEU A 411 2.86 9.86 5.99
CA LEU A 411 1.99 9.05 6.83
C LEU A 411 1.88 9.70 8.21
N VAL A 412 0.69 9.67 8.79
CA VAL A 412 0.41 10.22 10.11
C VAL A 412 -0.21 9.14 11.00
N GLN A 413 0.32 9.00 12.20
CA GLN A 413 -0.31 8.27 13.29
C GLN A 413 -0.64 9.26 14.41
N GLU A 414 -1.92 9.41 14.68
CA GLU A 414 -2.42 10.24 15.76
C GLU A 414 -2.03 9.67 17.12
N SER A 415 -1.95 10.51 18.14
CA SER A 415 -1.75 10.06 19.51
C SER A 415 -3.09 9.64 20.15
N ASP A 416 -3.02 9.04 21.32
CA ASP A 416 -4.24 8.69 22.06
C ASP A 416 -5.00 9.92 22.58
N ARG A 417 -4.29 11.05 22.77
CA ARG A 417 -4.85 12.30 23.34
C ARG A 417 -5.18 13.37 22.32
N THR A 418 -4.60 13.33 21.13
CA THR A 418 -4.80 14.39 20.14
C THR A 418 -4.90 13.85 18.72
N ASN A 419 -5.79 14.42 17.94
CA ASN A 419 -5.91 14.17 16.50
C ASN A 419 -5.15 15.23 15.70
N LEU A 420 -5.02 15.01 14.38
CA LEU A 420 -4.25 15.88 13.49
C LEU A 420 -4.74 17.33 13.52
N ASP A 421 -6.05 17.55 13.45
CA ASP A 421 -6.65 18.91 13.41
C ASP A 421 -6.37 19.75 14.67
N ARG A 422 -6.19 19.10 15.81
CA ARG A 422 -5.86 19.78 17.07
C ARG A 422 -4.36 19.96 17.26
N HIS A 423 -3.57 19.15 16.56
CA HIS A 423 -2.11 19.16 16.68
C HIS A 423 -1.48 20.28 15.84
N LEU A 424 -2.02 20.51 14.64
CA LEU A 424 -1.59 21.56 13.72
C LEU A 424 -2.17 22.92 14.10
#